data_116b531a8740ac049f1f3742777fd811
#
_entry.id   116b531a8740ac049f1f3742777fd811
#
_cell.length_a   1.000
_cell.length_b   1.000
_cell.length_c   1.000
_cell.angle_alpha   90.00
_cell.angle_beta   90.00
_cell.angle_gamma   90.00
#
_symmetry.space_group_name_H-M   'P 1'
#
loop_
_entity.id
_entity.type
_entity.pdbx_description
1 polymer ?
#
loop_
_entity_poly.entity_id
_entity_poly.type
_entity_poly.pdbx_seq_one_letter_code
_entity_poly.pdbx_strand_id
1 'polypeptide(L)'
;MRYTAFDVETPNYANNRMSAIGIVVMEDDQIRQRFYSLVNPECHFDGFNVALTGITPEMVADAPTFDQLWPKIRPYFENSVLIAHNAQFDMAVLAKCLQCYGIIWKDTAQYACTCRMGKSCL
;
A
#
# COMPACT_ATOMS: atom_id res chain seq x y z
N MET A 1 17.68 -8.52 -9.75
CA MET A 1 16.29 -8.78 -9.39
C MET A 1 15.66 -7.54 -8.76
N ARG A 2 14.42 -7.29 -9.04
CA ARG A 2 13.74 -6.10 -8.57
C ARG A 2 12.76 -6.43 -7.45
N TYR A 3 12.84 -5.68 -6.37
CA TYR A 3 11.95 -5.79 -5.22
C TYR A 3 11.25 -4.46 -4.99
N THR A 4 9.96 -4.52 -4.69
CA THR A 4 9.19 -3.33 -4.31
C THR A 4 8.64 -3.55 -2.91
N ALA A 5 9.16 -2.78 -1.97
CA ALA A 5 8.67 -2.79 -0.60
C ALA A 5 7.60 -1.71 -0.47
N PHE A 6 6.48 -2.04 0.18
CA PHE A 6 5.45 -1.04 0.40
C PHE A 6 4.79 -1.24 1.74
N ASP A 7 4.19 -0.16 2.22
CA ASP A 7 3.52 -0.11 3.51
C ASP A 7 2.34 0.83 3.37
N VAL A 8 1.20 0.47 3.96
CA VAL A 8 -0.01 1.27 3.88
C VAL A 8 -0.51 1.60 5.28
N GLU A 9 -1.19 2.75 5.39
CA GLU A 9 -1.93 3.12 6.59
C GLU A 9 -3.41 3.10 6.25
N THR A 10 -4.23 2.74 7.22
CA THR A 10 -5.68 2.60 7.03
C THR A 10 -6.44 3.59 7.90
N PRO A 11 -7.59 4.10 7.41
CA PRO A 11 -8.38 5.07 8.15
C PRO A 11 -9.31 4.46 9.20
N ASN A 12 -9.65 3.18 9.07
CA ASN A 12 -10.59 2.53 9.99
C ASN A 12 -10.34 1.02 10.02
N TYR A 13 -11.04 0.35 10.90
CA TYR A 13 -10.83 -1.08 11.15
C TYR A 13 -11.29 -1.98 10.01
N ALA A 14 -12.07 -1.48 9.07
CA ALA A 14 -12.52 -2.28 7.93
C ALA A 14 -11.35 -2.67 7.02
N ASN A 15 -10.27 -1.86 7.00
CA ASN A 15 -9.04 -2.14 6.25
C ASN A 15 -9.28 -2.39 4.77
N ASN A 16 -10.27 -1.68 4.19
CA ASN A 16 -10.60 -1.80 2.77
C ASN A 16 -10.28 -0.53 1.99
N ARG A 17 -9.66 0.44 2.65
CA ARG A 17 -9.19 1.69 2.05
C ARG A 17 -7.84 2.02 2.67
N MET A 18 -7.09 2.90 2.01
CA MET A 18 -5.82 3.36 2.58
C MET A 18 -5.83 4.87 2.73
N SER A 19 -5.10 5.37 3.72
CA SER A 19 -4.92 6.80 3.96
C SER A 19 -3.50 7.25 3.64
N ALA A 20 -2.59 6.33 3.43
CA ALA A 20 -1.22 6.63 2.99
C ALA A 20 -0.59 5.38 2.41
N ILE A 21 0.39 5.58 1.54
CA ILE A 21 1.20 4.48 1.01
C ILE A 21 2.64 4.94 0.85
N GLY A 22 3.57 4.13 1.32
CA GLY A 22 5.00 4.31 1.11
C GLY A 22 5.54 3.18 0.26
N ILE A 23 6.41 3.50 -0.69
CA ILE A 23 6.96 2.54 -1.64
C ILE A 23 8.46 2.75 -1.76
N VAL A 24 9.22 1.65 -1.75
CA VAL A 24 10.65 1.66 -1.98
C VAL A 24 10.95 0.60 -3.03
N VAL A 25 11.61 0.99 -4.11
CA VAL A 25 12.02 0.07 -5.17
C VAL A 25 13.52 -0.19 -5.04
N MET A 26 13.87 -1.48 -5.00
CA MET A 26 15.26 -1.93 -4.87
C MET A 26 15.63 -2.81 -6.05
N GLU A 27 16.81 -2.58 -6.59
CA GLU A 27 17.41 -3.42 -7.64
C GLU A 27 18.88 -3.65 -7.30
N ASP A 28 19.32 -4.91 -7.43
CA ASP A 28 20.74 -5.27 -7.21
C ASP A 28 21.25 -4.77 -5.86
N ASP A 29 20.42 -4.93 -4.82
CA ASP A 29 20.72 -4.55 -3.43
C ASP A 29 20.88 -3.04 -3.24
N GLN A 30 20.37 -2.23 -4.15
CA GLN A 30 20.40 -0.79 -4.04
C GLN A 30 19.00 -0.22 -4.12
N ILE A 31 18.74 0.83 -3.33
CA ILE A 31 17.48 1.56 -3.40
C ILE A 31 17.53 2.43 -4.64
N ARG A 32 16.58 2.21 -5.56
CA ARG A 32 16.48 2.98 -6.81
C ARG A 32 15.50 4.14 -6.73
N GLN A 33 14.37 3.91 -6.05
CA GLN A 33 13.31 4.92 -5.96
C GLN A 33 12.61 4.83 -4.64
N ARG A 34 12.10 5.97 -4.17
CA ARG A 34 11.24 6.06 -3.00
C ARG A 34 10.05 6.92 -3.36
N PHE A 35 8.89 6.53 -2.89
CA PHE A 35 7.66 7.27 -3.11
C PHE A 35 6.80 7.22 -1.86
N TYR A 36 6.18 8.33 -1.51
CA TYR A 36 5.25 8.38 -0.39
C TYR A 36 4.11 9.33 -0.76
N SER A 37 2.89 8.95 -0.43
CA SER A 37 1.75 9.83 -0.63
C SER A 37 0.68 9.56 0.41
N LEU A 38 0.06 10.63 0.89
CA LEU A 38 -1.22 10.52 1.56
C LEU A 38 -2.26 10.17 0.50
N VAL A 39 -3.32 9.49 0.92
CA VAL A 39 -4.41 9.08 0.05
C VAL A 39 -5.71 9.49 0.71
N ASN A 40 -6.60 10.12 -0.06
CA ASN A 40 -7.94 10.39 0.42
C ASN A 40 -8.76 9.11 0.30
N PRO A 41 -9.08 8.46 1.43
CA PRO A 41 -9.76 7.16 1.38
C PRO A 41 -11.25 7.26 1.07
N GLU A 42 -11.80 8.48 1.07
CA GLU A 42 -13.22 8.72 0.80
C GLU A 42 -14.13 7.92 1.71
N CYS A 43 -13.79 7.83 2.98
CA CYS A 43 -14.55 7.05 3.94
C CYS A 43 -14.34 7.58 5.36
N HIS A 44 -15.03 6.97 6.29
CA HIS A 44 -14.95 7.31 7.71
C HIS A 44 -13.56 7.03 8.30
N PHE A 45 -13.12 7.88 9.20
CA PHE A 45 -11.91 7.67 10.00
C PHE A 45 -12.29 7.29 11.42
N ASP A 46 -11.74 6.19 11.91
CA ASP A 46 -11.88 5.81 13.31
C ASP A 46 -10.87 6.59 14.14
N GLY A 47 -11.30 7.02 15.33
CA GLY A 47 -10.39 7.70 16.25
C GLY A 47 -9.16 6.88 16.60
N PHE A 48 -9.33 5.57 16.74
CA PHE A 48 -8.22 4.66 17.01
C PHE A 48 -7.17 4.72 15.88
N ASN A 49 -7.61 4.69 14.64
CA ASN A 49 -6.70 4.73 13.49
C ASN A 49 -6.03 6.09 13.38
N VAL A 50 -6.75 7.18 13.64
CA VAL A 50 -6.16 8.52 13.64
C VAL A 50 -5.04 8.60 14.69
N ALA A 51 -5.30 8.08 15.88
CA ALA A 51 -4.29 8.10 16.95
C ALA A 51 -3.08 7.22 16.60
N LEU A 52 -3.32 6.07 15.97
CA LEU A 52 -2.27 5.12 15.64
C LEU A 52 -1.39 5.62 14.50
N THR A 53 -1.99 6.17 13.45
CA THR A 53 -1.26 6.55 12.23
C THR A 53 -0.84 8.01 12.23
N GLY A 54 -1.49 8.85 13.00
CA GLY A 54 -1.28 10.30 12.96
C GLY A 54 -1.90 10.97 11.76
N ILE A 55 -2.69 10.26 10.96
CA ILE A 55 -3.29 10.80 9.75
C ILE A 55 -4.74 11.14 10.03
N THR A 56 -5.09 12.41 9.83
CA THR A 56 -6.44 12.94 10.09
C THR A 56 -7.19 13.14 8.79
N PRO A 57 -8.55 13.22 8.83
CA PRO A 57 -9.32 13.55 7.63
C PRO A 57 -8.89 14.85 6.96
N GLU A 58 -8.51 15.84 7.76
CA GLU A 58 -8.07 17.14 7.23
C GLU A 58 -6.79 17.01 6.41
N MET A 59 -5.89 16.14 6.83
CA MET A 59 -4.61 15.96 6.15
C MET A 59 -4.79 15.38 4.74
N VAL A 60 -5.84 14.57 4.54
CA VAL A 60 -6.05 13.89 3.27
C VAL A 60 -7.10 14.57 2.39
N ALA A 61 -7.68 15.68 2.86
CA ALA A 61 -8.76 16.34 2.14
C ALA A 61 -8.35 16.73 0.71
N ASP A 62 -7.10 17.15 0.53
CA ASP A 62 -6.57 17.55 -0.77
C ASP A 62 -5.68 16.47 -1.38
N ALA A 63 -5.59 15.30 -0.77
CA ALA A 63 -4.78 14.22 -1.30
C ALA A 63 -5.52 13.50 -2.44
N PRO A 64 -4.77 12.84 -3.33
CA PRO A 64 -5.43 12.07 -4.39
C PRO A 64 -6.20 10.89 -3.80
N THR A 65 -7.29 10.52 -4.47
CA THR A 65 -7.99 9.27 -4.18
C THR A 65 -7.16 8.12 -4.74
N PHE A 66 -7.46 6.90 -4.33
CA PHE A 66 -6.68 5.75 -4.76
C PHE A 66 -6.71 5.58 -6.28
N ASP A 67 -7.87 5.77 -6.91
CA ASP A 67 -8.01 5.64 -8.36
C ASP A 67 -7.22 6.69 -9.12
N GLN A 68 -7.06 7.88 -8.53
CA GLN A 68 -6.23 8.94 -9.12
C GLN A 68 -4.74 8.62 -8.97
N LEU A 69 -4.39 7.96 -7.87
CA LEU A 69 -3.00 7.64 -7.57
C LEU A 69 -2.50 6.40 -8.29
N TRP A 70 -3.37 5.40 -8.49
CA TRP A 70 -3.00 4.10 -9.01
C TRP A 70 -2.17 4.15 -10.31
N PRO A 71 -2.54 4.95 -11.31
CA PRO A 71 -1.71 5.02 -12.52
C PRO A 71 -0.28 5.46 -12.27
N LYS A 72 -0.05 6.24 -11.22
CA LYS A 72 1.29 6.71 -10.86
C LYS A 72 2.11 5.66 -10.12
N ILE A 73 1.47 4.84 -9.29
CA ILE A 73 2.17 3.88 -8.46
C ILE A 73 2.24 2.49 -9.08
N ARG A 74 1.33 2.17 -10.00
CA ARG A 74 1.28 0.87 -10.64
C ARG A 74 2.65 0.41 -11.18
N PRO A 75 3.41 1.25 -11.89
CA PRO A 75 4.71 0.82 -12.43
C PRO A 75 5.69 0.33 -11.37
N TYR A 76 5.58 0.82 -10.12
CA TYR A 76 6.46 0.36 -9.06
C TYR A 76 6.20 -1.10 -8.68
N PHE A 77 5.00 -1.59 -8.93
CA PHE A 77 4.61 -2.96 -8.58
C PHE A 77 4.81 -3.96 -9.71
N GLU A 78 5.05 -3.48 -10.92
CA GLU A 78 5.18 -4.36 -12.07
C GLU A 78 6.57 -4.96 -12.17
N ASN A 79 6.65 -6.24 -12.56
CA ASN A 79 7.91 -6.95 -12.74
C ASN A 79 8.79 -6.93 -11.49
N SER A 80 8.15 -7.02 -10.32
CA SER A 80 8.84 -6.95 -9.03
C SER A 80 8.33 -8.02 -8.09
N VAL A 81 9.19 -8.43 -7.16
CA VAL A 81 8.73 -9.20 -6.01
C VAL A 81 8.25 -8.19 -4.98
N LEU A 82 7.00 -8.32 -4.54
CA LEU A 82 6.41 -7.39 -3.57
C LEU A 82 6.77 -7.83 -2.16
N ILE A 83 7.22 -6.87 -1.36
CA ILE A 83 7.63 -7.10 0.02
C ILE A 83 6.82 -6.16 0.91
N ALA A 84 6.31 -6.67 2.01
CA ALA A 84 5.60 -5.86 3.00
C ALA A 84 5.94 -6.35 4.39
N HIS A 85 5.91 -5.44 5.35
CA HIS A 85 6.15 -5.81 6.75
C HIS A 85 5.17 -6.85 7.24
N ASN A 86 3.89 -6.68 6.88
CA ASN A 86 2.85 -7.67 7.14
C ASN A 86 2.12 -7.92 5.82
N ALA A 87 2.62 -8.86 5.02
CA ALA A 87 2.14 -9.07 3.66
C ALA A 87 0.66 -9.37 3.59
N GLN A 88 0.12 -10.14 4.56
CA GLN A 88 -1.30 -10.43 4.57
C GLN A 88 -2.14 -9.16 4.71
N PHE A 89 -1.71 -8.26 5.58
CA PHE A 89 -2.42 -7.00 5.80
C PHE A 89 -2.27 -6.06 4.60
N ASP A 90 -1.03 -5.75 4.22
CA ASP A 90 -0.78 -4.74 3.18
C ASP A 90 -1.32 -5.20 1.82
N MET A 91 -1.14 -6.46 1.48
CA MET A 91 -1.66 -7.00 0.23
C MET A 91 -3.19 -7.04 0.22
N ALA A 92 -3.80 -7.36 1.36
CA ALA A 92 -5.25 -7.38 1.47
C ALA A 92 -5.83 -5.98 1.29
N VAL A 93 -5.21 -4.97 1.91
CA VAL A 93 -5.66 -3.58 1.76
C VAL A 93 -5.54 -3.14 0.30
N LEU A 94 -4.41 -3.44 -0.33
CA LEU A 94 -4.21 -3.09 -1.74
C LEU A 94 -5.26 -3.75 -2.63
N ALA A 95 -5.50 -5.05 -2.43
CA ALA A 95 -6.49 -5.78 -3.22
C ALA A 95 -7.90 -5.21 -3.03
N LYS A 96 -8.25 -4.87 -1.80
CA LYS A 96 -9.56 -4.30 -1.50
C LYS A 96 -9.74 -2.90 -2.06
N CYS A 97 -8.67 -2.09 -2.05
CA CYS A 97 -8.71 -0.78 -2.70
C CYS A 97 -8.95 -0.92 -4.19
N LEU A 98 -8.25 -1.82 -4.85
CA LEU A 98 -8.45 -2.08 -6.27
C LEU A 98 -9.90 -2.50 -6.54
N GLN A 99 -10.42 -3.38 -5.71
CA GLN A 99 -11.80 -3.85 -5.84
C GLN A 99 -12.82 -2.73 -5.63
N CYS A 100 -12.61 -1.92 -4.59
CA CYS A 100 -13.51 -0.82 -4.27
C CYS A 100 -13.62 0.21 -5.39
N TYR A 101 -12.54 0.41 -6.13
CA TYR A 101 -12.52 1.38 -7.23
C TYR A 101 -12.70 0.72 -8.60
N GLY A 102 -13.02 -0.58 -8.63
CA GLY A 102 -13.28 -1.28 -9.88
C GLY A 102 -12.07 -1.40 -10.78
N ILE A 103 -10.88 -1.41 -10.21
CA ILE A 103 -9.64 -1.49 -10.97
C ILE A 103 -9.21 -2.96 -11.07
N ILE A 104 -8.95 -3.40 -12.30
CA ILE A 104 -8.47 -4.75 -12.53
C ILE A 104 -6.97 -4.68 -12.80
N TRP A 105 -6.20 -5.37 -11.96
CA TRP A 105 -4.75 -5.48 -12.13
C TRP A 105 -4.41 -6.94 -12.38
N LYS A 106 -3.98 -7.21 -13.61
CA LYS A 106 -3.76 -8.58 -14.08
C LYS A 106 -2.32 -9.04 -14.00
N ASP A 107 -1.42 -8.18 -13.57
CA ASP A 107 -0.02 -8.56 -13.45
C ASP A 107 0.12 -9.63 -12.38
N THR A 108 0.91 -10.66 -12.71
CA THR A 108 1.25 -11.67 -11.72
C THR A 108 2.26 -11.07 -10.77
N ALA A 109 1.87 -10.89 -9.52
CA ALA A 109 2.75 -10.35 -8.49
C ALA A 109 3.12 -11.47 -7.53
N GLN A 110 4.39 -11.55 -7.22
CA GLN A 110 4.90 -12.38 -6.14
C GLN A 110 5.14 -11.49 -4.95
N TYR A 111 4.95 -12.01 -3.74
CA TYR A 111 5.20 -11.22 -2.55
C TYR A 111 5.85 -12.05 -1.47
N ALA A 112 6.57 -11.36 -0.58
CA ALA A 112 7.17 -11.94 0.60
C ALA A 112 6.93 -11.00 1.77
N CYS A 113 6.72 -11.56 2.95
CA CYS A 113 6.48 -10.79 4.16
C CYS A 113 7.77 -10.75 4.98
N THR A 114 8.36 -9.57 5.15
CA THR A 114 9.64 -9.45 5.83
C THR A 114 9.58 -9.85 7.30
N CYS A 115 8.49 -9.56 7.98
CA CYS A 115 8.35 -9.92 9.39
C CYS A 115 8.13 -11.41 9.61
N ARG A 116 7.91 -12.18 8.56
CA ARG A 116 7.60 -13.60 8.63
C ARG A 116 8.51 -14.45 7.76
N MET A 117 9.60 -13.91 7.30
CA MET A 117 10.49 -14.58 6.35
C MET A 117 10.96 -15.94 6.85
N GLY A 118 11.13 -16.11 8.13
CA GLY A 118 11.54 -17.39 8.70
C GLY A 118 10.40 -18.33 9.03
N LYS A 119 9.16 -18.02 8.65
CA LYS A 119 7.98 -18.73 9.09
C LYS A 119 7.06 -19.15 7.97
N SER A 120 7.52 -19.41 6.81
CA SER A 120 6.67 -19.78 5.68
C SER A 120 5.51 -18.79 5.48
N CYS A 121 5.81 -17.55 5.30
CA CYS A 121 4.79 -16.52 5.10
C CYS A 121 4.20 -16.53 3.69
N LEU A 122 4.67 -17.38 2.86
CA LEU A 122 4.20 -17.49 1.48
C LEU A 122 3.22 -18.63 1.31
#